data_507421734c5e172c328950a7f1f53cfd
#
_entry.id   507421734c5e172c328950a7f1f53cfd
#
_cell.length_a   1.000
_cell.length_b   1.000
_cell.length_c   1.000
_cell.angle_alpha   90.00
_cell.angle_beta   90.00
_cell.angle_gamma   90.00
#
_symmetry.space_group_name_H-M   'P 1'
#
loop_
_entity.id
_entity.type
_entity.pdbx_description
1 polymer ?
#
loop_
_entity_poly.entity_id
_entity_poly.type
_entity_poly.pdbx_seq_one_letter_code
_entity_poly.pdbx_strand_id
1 'polypeptide(L)'
;MELEELQAAWTQMSHELEKQKELTNEIIMNMTKEKYNAKFKTLTNFEKAGSLVCVASALFILVNITKLDTWYLLACGLFAVLFSLVLPFLVLRSLKRIRQLDIVSLNHRDALLTYTKAKTKLLKIQRYGSYATILYLATFLPTIGKIINNKNLFLEPTAFLWKLLIVSVFLVFFVQWGYGHYKRITSSAEQLIKDLE
;
A
#
# COMPACT_ATOMS: atom_id res chain seq x y z
N MET A 1 -36.92 -11.38 -53.31
CA MET A 1 -36.44 -11.37 -51.92
C MET A 1 -37.70 -11.38 -51.05
N GLU A 2 -37.97 -12.53 -50.53
CA GLU A 2 -39.19 -12.74 -49.75
C GLU A 2 -39.02 -12.16 -48.36
N LEU A 3 -40.08 -11.71 -47.73
CA LEU A 3 -40.08 -11.09 -46.39
C LEU A 3 -39.41 -11.98 -45.37
N GLU A 4 -39.51 -13.30 -45.52
CA GLU A 4 -38.91 -14.33 -44.71
C GLU A 4 -37.36 -14.37 -44.80
N GLU A 5 -36.78 -14.17 -45.98
CA GLU A 5 -35.34 -14.05 -46.17
C GLU A 5 -34.75 -12.82 -45.48
N LEU A 6 -35.45 -11.70 -45.54
CA LEU A 6 -35.08 -10.46 -44.85
C LEU A 6 -35.14 -10.63 -43.30
N GLN A 7 -36.18 -11.30 -42.79
CA GLN A 7 -36.29 -11.60 -41.37
C GLN A 7 -35.19 -12.56 -40.88
N ALA A 8 -34.88 -13.58 -41.68
CA ALA A 8 -33.79 -14.48 -41.33
C ALA A 8 -32.43 -13.78 -41.30
N ALA A 9 -32.13 -12.96 -42.33
CA ALA A 9 -30.91 -12.18 -42.38
C ALA A 9 -30.79 -11.16 -41.22
N TRP A 10 -31.92 -10.50 -40.85
CA TRP A 10 -31.98 -9.59 -39.72
C TRP A 10 -31.70 -10.30 -38.39
N THR A 11 -32.30 -11.47 -38.19
CA THR A 11 -32.12 -12.28 -36.95
C THR A 11 -30.67 -12.76 -36.82
N GLN A 12 -30.07 -13.21 -37.91
CA GLN A 12 -28.67 -13.63 -37.93
C GLN A 12 -27.73 -12.45 -37.62
N MET A 13 -27.97 -11.28 -38.26
CA MET A 13 -27.17 -10.08 -38.05
C MET A 13 -27.31 -9.54 -36.63
N SER A 14 -28.51 -9.59 -36.04
CA SER A 14 -28.74 -9.24 -34.64
C SER A 14 -27.98 -10.16 -33.67
N HIS A 15 -27.98 -11.44 -33.93
CA HIS A 15 -27.25 -12.44 -33.11
C HIS A 15 -25.72 -12.23 -33.21
N GLU A 16 -25.21 -11.99 -34.42
CA GLU A 16 -23.79 -11.69 -34.61
C GLU A 16 -23.36 -10.41 -33.90
N LEU A 17 -24.21 -9.36 -33.98
CA LEU A 17 -23.97 -8.09 -33.29
C LEU A 17 -23.98 -8.23 -31.78
N GLU A 18 -24.89 -9.04 -31.23
CA GLU A 18 -24.94 -9.32 -29.79
C GLU A 18 -23.70 -10.09 -29.34
N LYS A 19 -23.27 -11.09 -30.10
CA LYS A 19 -22.04 -11.83 -29.84
C LYS A 19 -20.78 -10.95 -29.92
N GLN A 20 -20.70 -10.05 -30.92
CA GLN A 20 -19.60 -9.09 -31.01
C GLN A 20 -19.59 -8.12 -29.83
N LYS A 21 -20.75 -7.65 -29.38
CA LYS A 21 -20.89 -6.80 -28.21
C LYS A 21 -20.44 -7.51 -26.95
N GLU A 22 -20.80 -8.77 -26.75
CA GLU A 22 -20.38 -9.59 -25.61
C GLU A 22 -18.86 -9.78 -25.59
N LEU A 23 -18.26 -10.15 -26.72
CA LEU A 23 -16.80 -10.30 -26.87
C LEU A 23 -16.07 -8.98 -26.63
N THR A 24 -16.59 -7.88 -27.13
CA THR A 24 -16.01 -6.53 -26.92
C THR A 24 -16.04 -6.15 -25.44
N ASN A 25 -17.14 -6.39 -24.75
CA ASN A 25 -17.27 -6.15 -23.32
C ASN A 25 -16.30 -7.02 -22.50
N GLU A 26 -16.14 -8.28 -22.86
CA GLU A 26 -15.18 -9.18 -22.22
C GLU A 26 -13.72 -8.69 -22.39
N ILE A 27 -13.36 -8.23 -23.59
CA ILE A 27 -12.03 -7.65 -23.86
C ILE A 27 -11.82 -6.40 -23.02
N ILE A 28 -12.78 -5.48 -22.99
CA ILE A 28 -12.70 -4.25 -22.19
C ILE A 28 -12.53 -4.58 -20.69
N MET A 29 -13.30 -5.53 -20.18
CA MET A 29 -13.19 -5.98 -18.79
C MET A 29 -11.82 -6.58 -18.47
N ASN A 30 -11.30 -7.44 -19.33
CA ASN A 30 -9.98 -8.05 -19.18
C ASN A 30 -8.85 -6.99 -19.20
N MET A 31 -8.90 -6.07 -20.16
CA MET A 31 -7.94 -4.94 -20.23
C MET A 31 -8.00 -4.05 -18.97
N THR A 32 -9.19 -3.79 -18.45
CA THR A 32 -9.36 -3.00 -17.23
C THR A 32 -8.79 -3.72 -16.01
N LYS A 33 -9.04 -5.02 -15.89
CA LYS A 33 -8.47 -5.87 -14.85
C LYS A 33 -6.93 -5.91 -14.90
N GLU A 34 -6.35 -6.01 -16.10
CA GLU A 34 -4.90 -5.96 -16.27
C GLU A 34 -4.32 -4.61 -15.84
N LYS A 35 -4.89 -3.50 -16.30
CA LYS A 35 -4.48 -2.14 -15.92
C LYS A 35 -4.58 -1.92 -14.42
N TYR A 36 -5.68 -2.38 -13.80
CA TYR A 36 -5.88 -2.35 -12.36
C TYR A 36 -4.78 -3.12 -11.62
N ASN A 37 -4.54 -4.37 -11.99
CA ASN A 37 -3.52 -5.20 -11.39
C ASN A 37 -2.11 -4.64 -11.56
N ALA A 38 -1.78 -4.08 -12.72
CA ALA A 38 -0.47 -3.47 -12.99
C ALA A 38 -0.18 -2.29 -12.05
N LYS A 39 -1.18 -1.40 -11.81
CA LYS A 39 -1.04 -0.27 -10.88
C LYS A 39 -0.72 -0.73 -9.46
N PHE A 40 -1.43 -1.74 -8.96
CA PHE A 40 -1.19 -2.27 -7.62
C PHE A 40 0.04 -3.17 -7.51
N LYS A 41 0.47 -3.82 -8.60
CA LYS A 41 1.70 -4.60 -8.63
C LYS A 41 2.93 -3.73 -8.34
N THR A 42 3.03 -2.59 -8.99
CA THR A 42 4.12 -1.63 -8.77
C THR A 42 4.15 -1.16 -7.31
N LEU A 43 2.99 -0.73 -6.76
CA LEU A 43 2.88 -0.30 -5.37
C LEU A 43 3.27 -1.43 -4.39
N THR A 44 2.78 -2.64 -4.64
CA THR A 44 3.11 -3.80 -3.80
C THR A 44 4.60 -4.14 -3.83
N ASN A 45 5.27 -3.98 -4.97
CA ASN A 45 6.70 -4.26 -5.07
C ASN A 45 7.54 -3.25 -4.27
N PHE A 46 7.20 -1.97 -4.31
CA PHE A 46 7.83 -0.95 -3.46
C PHE A 46 7.62 -1.24 -1.97
N GLU A 47 6.41 -1.61 -1.58
CA GLU A 47 6.13 -1.98 -0.17
C GLU A 47 6.84 -3.25 0.27
N LYS A 48 6.98 -4.24 -0.61
CA LYS A 48 7.78 -5.43 -0.30
C LYS A 48 9.25 -5.11 -0.09
N ALA A 49 9.83 -4.23 -0.94
CA ALA A 49 11.20 -3.79 -0.76
C ALA A 49 11.37 -3.03 0.58
N GLY A 50 10.45 -2.10 0.91
CA GLY A 50 10.43 -1.41 2.19
C GLY A 50 10.26 -2.36 3.38
N SER A 51 9.38 -3.35 3.27
CA SER A 51 9.17 -4.36 4.32
C SER A 51 10.41 -5.22 4.57
N LEU A 52 11.17 -5.54 3.51
CA LEU A 52 12.44 -6.28 3.65
C LEU A 52 13.45 -5.49 4.48
N VAL A 53 13.57 -4.18 4.21
CA VAL A 53 14.45 -3.28 5.00
C VAL A 53 13.99 -3.22 6.46
N CYS A 54 12.68 -3.12 6.72
CA CYS A 54 12.13 -3.13 8.07
C CYS A 54 12.42 -4.44 8.81
N VAL A 55 12.28 -5.60 8.16
CA VAL A 55 12.61 -6.89 8.75
C VAL A 55 14.10 -7.01 9.03
N ALA A 56 14.97 -6.58 8.10
CA ALA A 56 16.39 -6.57 8.29
C ALA A 56 16.81 -5.68 9.48
N SER A 57 16.21 -4.49 9.63
CA SER A 57 16.46 -3.62 10.79
C SER A 57 15.99 -4.22 12.11
N ALA A 58 14.83 -4.88 12.12
CA ALA A 58 14.32 -5.58 13.29
C ALA A 58 15.25 -6.72 13.73
N LEU A 59 15.73 -7.54 12.78
CA LEU A 59 16.70 -8.61 13.04
C LEU A 59 18.02 -8.04 13.56
N PHE A 60 18.50 -6.94 12.98
CA PHE A 60 19.72 -6.27 13.45
C PHE A 60 19.62 -5.83 14.90
N ILE A 61 18.48 -5.23 15.31
CA ILE A 61 18.24 -4.84 16.71
C ILE A 61 18.18 -6.08 17.62
N LEU A 62 17.46 -7.15 17.21
CA LEU A 62 17.33 -8.37 18.01
C LEU A 62 18.66 -9.06 18.26
N VAL A 63 19.52 -9.17 17.24
CA VAL A 63 20.86 -9.78 17.38
C VAL A 63 21.75 -8.97 18.34
N ASN A 64 21.58 -7.65 18.38
CA ASN A 64 22.37 -6.75 19.23
C ASN A 64 21.64 -6.31 20.51
N ILE A 65 20.58 -6.99 20.92
CA ILE A 65 19.75 -6.60 22.06
C ILE A 65 20.53 -6.54 23.38
N THR A 66 21.57 -7.36 23.51
CA THR A 66 22.47 -7.43 24.67
C THR A 66 23.29 -6.15 24.86
N LYS A 67 23.45 -5.31 23.82
CA LYS A 67 24.13 -4.00 23.93
C LYS A 67 23.26 -2.92 24.54
N LEU A 68 21.95 -3.19 24.71
CA LEU A 68 21.02 -2.25 25.31
C LEU A 68 21.00 -2.42 26.84
N ASP A 69 22.00 -1.84 27.50
CA ASP A 69 22.28 -2.04 28.93
C ASP A 69 21.23 -1.46 29.88
N THR A 70 20.36 -0.54 29.37
CA THR A 70 19.41 0.18 30.19
C THR A 70 17.97 -0.21 29.82
N TRP A 71 17.09 -0.30 30.83
CA TRP A 71 15.71 -0.73 30.66
C TRP A 71 14.93 0.12 29.63
N TYR A 72 15.16 1.44 29.60
CA TYR A 72 14.50 2.34 28.65
C TYR A 72 14.99 2.15 27.21
N LEU A 73 16.28 1.87 26.99
CA LEU A 73 16.80 1.53 25.65
C LEU A 73 16.26 0.18 25.18
N LEU A 74 16.12 -0.78 26.10
CA LEU A 74 15.52 -2.06 25.79
C LEU A 74 14.04 -1.91 25.41
N ALA A 75 13.28 -1.09 26.15
CA ALA A 75 11.89 -0.76 25.81
C ALA A 75 11.79 -0.08 24.45
N CYS A 76 12.67 0.90 24.15
CA CYS A 76 12.75 1.55 22.83
C CYS A 76 13.08 0.54 21.71
N GLY A 77 14.03 -0.36 21.94
CA GLY A 77 14.40 -1.42 20.98
C GLY A 77 13.26 -2.38 20.70
N LEU A 78 12.55 -2.85 21.73
CA LEU A 78 11.37 -3.70 21.57
C LEU A 78 10.25 -3.00 20.82
N PHE A 79 9.97 -1.73 21.14
CA PHE A 79 8.99 -0.94 20.42
C PHE A 79 9.39 -0.78 18.94
N ALA A 80 10.66 -0.50 18.67
CA ALA A 80 11.18 -0.36 17.30
C ALA A 80 11.04 -1.67 16.51
N VAL A 81 11.33 -2.82 17.11
CA VAL A 81 11.13 -4.14 16.48
C VAL A 81 9.66 -4.41 16.19
N LEU A 82 8.78 -4.21 17.17
CA LEU A 82 7.34 -4.41 16.99
C LEU A 82 6.79 -3.52 15.86
N PHE A 83 7.15 -2.25 15.87
CA PHE A 83 6.69 -1.31 14.85
C PHE A 83 7.20 -1.69 13.45
N SER A 84 8.48 -2.07 13.32
CA SER A 84 9.10 -2.50 12.05
C SER A 84 8.47 -3.77 11.47
N LEU A 85 7.84 -4.62 12.28
CA LEU A 85 7.17 -5.84 11.82
C LEU A 85 5.68 -5.61 11.58
N VAL A 86 4.99 -4.93 12.50
CA VAL A 86 3.52 -4.78 12.47
C VAL A 86 3.07 -3.86 11.35
N LEU A 87 3.72 -2.71 11.17
CA LEU A 87 3.29 -1.72 10.17
C LEU A 87 3.38 -2.25 8.73
N PRO A 88 4.51 -2.80 8.25
CA PRO A 88 4.58 -3.38 6.91
C PRO A 88 3.61 -4.53 6.71
N PHE A 89 3.41 -5.37 7.73
CA PHE A 89 2.44 -6.46 7.67
C PHE A 89 1.01 -5.95 7.42
N LEU A 90 0.58 -4.91 8.15
CA LEU A 90 -0.75 -4.31 7.97
C LEU A 90 -0.92 -3.69 6.59
N VAL A 91 0.11 -2.99 6.09
CA VAL A 91 0.10 -2.36 4.76
C VAL A 91 0.02 -3.43 3.67
N LEU A 92 0.90 -4.43 3.69
CA LEU A 92 0.92 -5.51 2.70
C LEU A 92 -0.39 -6.31 2.71
N ARG A 93 -0.95 -6.59 3.89
CA ARG A 93 -2.25 -7.26 4.03
C ARG A 93 -3.38 -6.44 3.41
N SER A 94 -3.37 -5.11 3.60
CA SER A 94 -4.37 -4.21 3.02
C SER A 94 -4.24 -4.10 1.51
N LEU A 95 -3.02 -4.02 0.98
CA LEU A 95 -2.74 -4.02 -0.46
C LEU A 95 -3.15 -5.33 -1.12
N LYS A 96 -2.82 -6.48 -0.49
CA LYS A 96 -3.25 -7.79 -0.98
C LYS A 96 -4.78 -7.87 -1.09
N ARG A 97 -5.50 -7.36 -0.08
CA ARG A 97 -6.97 -7.35 -0.08
C ARG A 97 -7.53 -6.51 -1.22
N ILE A 98 -6.98 -5.31 -1.47
CA ILE A 98 -7.43 -4.46 -2.58
C ILE A 98 -7.14 -5.14 -3.93
N ARG A 99 -5.95 -5.69 -4.10
CA ARG A 99 -5.54 -6.34 -5.35
C ARG A 99 -6.36 -7.59 -5.68
N GLN A 100 -6.83 -8.31 -4.67
CA GLN A 100 -7.62 -9.54 -4.83
C GLN A 100 -9.13 -9.27 -4.99
N LEU A 101 -9.57 -8.01 -5.04
CA LEU A 101 -10.96 -7.70 -5.35
C LEU A 101 -11.27 -8.17 -6.77
N ASP A 102 -12.28 -9.01 -6.88
CA ASP A 102 -12.81 -9.42 -8.18
C ASP A 102 -13.81 -8.36 -8.65
N ILE A 103 -13.28 -7.39 -9.40
CA ILE A 103 -14.06 -6.26 -9.94
C ILE A 103 -14.93 -6.66 -11.13
N VAL A 104 -14.74 -7.88 -11.63
CA VAL A 104 -15.42 -8.38 -12.85
C VAL A 104 -16.67 -9.18 -12.49
N SER A 105 -16.63 -10.00 -11.44
CA SER A 105 -17.76 -10.85 -11.02
C SER A 105 -18.80 -10.10 -10.17
N LEU A 106 -18.43 -8.97 -9.56
CA LEU A 106 -19.31 -8.16 -8.73
C LEU A 106 -20.13 -7.20 -9.60
N ASN A 107 -21.39 -6.95 -9.21
CA ASN A 107 -22.14 -5.85 -9.77
C ASN A 107 -21.37 -4.54 -9.60
N HIS A 108 -21.37 -3.66 -10.61
CA HIS A 108 -20.61 -2.40 -10.65
C HIS A 108 -20.72 -1.61 -9.34
N ARG A 109 -21.94 -1.43 -8.81
CA ARG A 109 -22.19 -0.74 -7.55
C ARG A 109 -21.48 -1.40 -6.34
N ASP A 110 -21.52 -2.73 -6.26
CA ASP A 110 -20.92 -3.48 -5.15
C ASP A 110 -19.39 -3.51 -5.26
N ALA A 111 -18.85 -3.61 -6.48
CA ALA A 111 -17.43 -3.49 -6.75
C ALA A 111 -16.89 -2.12 -6.28
N LEU A 112 -17.58 -1.03 -6.64
CA LEU A 112 -17.20 0.33 -6.26
C LEU A 112 -17.29 0.56 -4.76
N LEU A 113 -18.35 0.09 -4.10
CA LEU A 113 -18.51 0.18 -2.64
C LEU A 113 -17.42 -0.59 -1.89
N THR A 114 -17.14 -1.82 -2.32
CA THR A 114 -16.13 -2.67 -1.69
C THR A 114 -14.73 -2.09 -1.89
N TYR A 115 -14.44 -1.59 -3.08
CA TYR A 115 -13.20 -0.90 -3.38
C TYR A 115 -13.02 0.36 -2.51
N THR A 116 -14.04 1.21 -2.44
CA THR A 116 -13.99 2.46 -1.66
C THR A 116 -13.74 2.19 -0.16
N LYS A 117 -14.36 1.15 0.41
CA LYS A 117 -14.09 0.71 1.79
C LYS A 117 -12.65 0.26 1.96
N ALA A 118 -12.13 -0.56 1.04
CA ALA A 118 -10.76 -1.06 1.09
C ALA A 118 -9.73 0.07 0.89
N LYS A 119 -9.96 1.00 -0.05
CA LYS A 119 -9.16 2.22 -0.27
C LYS A 119 -9.11 3.08 0.97
N THR A 120 -10.26 3.37 1.58
CA THR A 120 -10.35 4.20 2.79
C THR A 120 -9.57 3.56 3.93
N LYS A 121 -9.67 2.24 4.10
CA LYS A 121 -8.89 1.51 5.11
C LYS A 121 -7.39 1.60 4.88
N LEU A 122 -6.93 1.42 3.63
CA LEU A 122 -5.51 1.54 3.27
C LEU A 122 -4.99 2.95 3.57
N LEU A 123 -5.71 3.99 3.12
CA LEU A 123 -5.32 5.38 3.33
C LEU A 123 -5.33 5.78 4.82
N LYS A 124 -6.24 5.23 5.62
CA LYS A 124 -6.23 5.39 7.09
C LYS A 124 -4.98 4.76 7.70
N ILE A 125 -4.64 3.52 7.34
CA ILE A 125 -3.41 2.85 7.82
C ILE A 125 -2.18 3.67 7.46
N GLN A 126 -2.09 4.18 6.24
CA GLN A 126 -0.98 5.04 5.81
C GLN A 126 -0.91 6.34 6.61
N ARG A 127 -2.04 7.00 6.84
CA ARG A 127 -2.09 8.26 7.61
C ARG A 127 -1.68 8.03 9.07
N TYR A 128 -2.24 7.01 9.74
CA TYR A 128 -1.86 6.71 11.13
C TYR A 128 -0.43 6.19 11.24
N GLY A 129 0.00 5.37 10.26
CA GLY A 129 1.38 4.92 10.17
C GLY A 129 2.37 6.07 10.06
N SER A 130 2.05 7.11 9.28
CA SER A 130 2.93 8.28 9.14
C SER A 130 3.08 9.08 10.44
N TYR A 131 2.03 9.22 11.24
CA TYR A 131 2.15 9.84 12.56
C TYR A 131 2.96 8.97 13.52
N ALA A 132 2.71 7.67 13.53
CA ALA A 132 3.44 6.72 14.37
C ALA A 132 4.92 6.60 13.98
N THR A 133 5.29 6.91 12.74
CA THR A 133 6.69 6.91 12.28
C THR A 133 7.55 7.97 13.00
N ILE A 134 6.96 9.09 13.42
CA ILE A 134 7.70 10.11 14.22
C ILE A 134 8.07 9.50 15.58
N LEU A 135 7.14 8.82 16.24
CA LEU A 135 7.40 8.12 17.50
C LEU A 135 8.42 6.99 17.33
N TYR A 136 8.30 6.22 16.24
CA TYR A 136 9.27 5.21 15.86
C TYR A 136 10.68 5.78 15.72
N LEU A 137 10.83 6.92 15.05
CA LEU A 137 12.12 7.57 14.87
C LEU A 137 12.75 8.00 16.19
N ALA A 138 11.94 8.53 17.12
CA ALA A 138 12.39 8.95 18.45
C ALA A 138 12.91 7.76 19.28
N THR A 139 12.41 6.54 19.05
CA THR A 139 12.88 5.32 19.72
C THR A 139 13.99 4.61 18.95
N PHE A 140 13.93 4.64 17.62
CA PHE A 140 14.91 3.96 16.75
C PHE A 140 16.29 4.61 16.78
N LEU A 141 16.37 5.96 16.72
CA LEU A 141 17.65 6.68 16.72
C LEU A 141 18.52 6.39 17.96
N PRO A 142 17.99 6.46 19.22
CA PRO A 142 18.79 6.11 20.39
C PRO A 142 19.21 4.64 20.40
N THR A 143 18.32 3.74 19.98
CA THR A 143 18.61 2.31 19.90
C THR A 143 19.77 2.02 18.96
N ILE A 144 19.73 2.57 17.73
CA ILE A 144 20.80 2.40 16.74
C ILE A 144 22.08 3.10 17.18
N GLY A 145 21.97 4.29 17.76
CA GLY A 145 23.13 5.04 18.29
C GLY A 145 23.88 4.25 19.36
N LYS A 146 23.17 3.57 20.25
CA LYS A 146 23.78 2.70 21.28
C LYS A 146 24.41 1.46 20.63
N ILE A 147 23.72 0.80 19.71
CA ILE A 147 24.21 -0.44 19.07
C ILE A 147 25.49 -0.20 18.25
N ILE A 148 25.53 0.87 17.44
CA ILE A 148 26.63 1.13 16.49
C ILE A 148 27.79 1.88 17.17
N ASN A 149 27.49 2.95 17.90
CA ASN A 149 28.48 3.88 18.42
C ASN A 149 28.74 3.69 19.93
N ASN A 150 28.05 2.77 20.57
CA ASN A 150 28.04 2.59 22.02
C ASN A 150 27.73 3.87 22.83
N LYS A 151 27.10 4.87 22.18
CA LYS A 151 26.72 6.16 22.78
C LYS A 151 25.24 6.17 23.13
N ASN A 152 24.95 6.56 24.36
CA ASN A 152 23.58 6.74 24.81
C ASN A 152 23.12 8.18 24.45
N LEU A 153 22.35 8.30 23.37
CA LEU A 153 21.87 9.59 22.87
C LEU A 153 20.95 10.33 23.85
N PHE A 154 20.35 9.64 24.81
CA PHE A 154 19.55 10.29 25.85
C PHE A 154 20.40 11.08 26.86
N LEU A 155 21.69 10.76 26.99
CA LEU A 155 22.62 11.52 27.83
C LEU A 155 23.15 12.81 27.15
N GLU A 156 22.98 12.91 25.83
CA GLU A 156 23.37 14.09 25.04
C GLU A 156 22.10 14.72 24.37
N PRO A 157 21.22 15.36 25.15
CA PRO A 157 19.91 15.77 24.67
C PRO A 157 19.96 16.78 23.51
N THR A 158 20.94 17.66 23.49
CA THR A 158 21.12 18.64 22.40
C THR A 158 21.47 17.97 21.08
N ALA A 159 22.44 17.06 21.08
CA ALA A 159 22.84 16.28 19.89
C ALA A 159 21.70 15.36 19.42
N PHE A 160 20.94 14.77 20.33
CA PHE A 160 19.77 13.96 20.03
C PHE A 160 18.67 14.78 19.35
N LEU A 161 18.31 15.93 19.92
CA LEU A 161 17.26 16.80 19.37
C LEU A 161 17.59 17.30 17.96
N TRP A 162 18.83 17.72 17.71
CA TRP A 162 19.26 18.14 16.37
C TRP A 162 19.17 16.99 15.34
N LYS A 163 19.63 15.82 15.69
CA LYS A 163 19.52 14.63 14.81
C LYS A 163 18.07 14.28 14.54
N LEU A 164 17.24 14.26 15.59
CA LEU A 164 15.82 13.99 15.49
C LEU A 164 15.13 15.01 14.59
N LEU A 165 15.43 16.31 14.74
CA LEU A 165 14.84 17.37 13.95
C LEU A 165 15.19 17.22 12.46
N ILE A 166 16.47 17.06 12.13
CA ILE A 166 16.93 16.92 10.74
C ILE A 166 16.25 15.72 10.07
N VAL A 167 16.28 14.55 10.72
CA VAL A 167 15.69 13.33 10.17
C VAL A 167 14.16 13.43 10.09
N SER A 168 13.52 14.09 11.07
CA SER A 168 12.06 14.31 11.05
C SER A 168 11.61 15.19 9.88
N VAL A 169 12.33 16.27 9.58
CA VAL A 169 12.02 17.16 8.45
C VAL A 169 12.11 16.37 7.13
N PHE A 170 13.19 15.62 6.94
CA PHE A 170 13.36 14.78 5.76
C PHE A 170 12.26 13.72 5.65
N LEU A 171 11.92 13.08 6.77
CA LEU A 171 10.91 12.03 6.84
C LEU A 171 9.51 12.56 6.57
N VAL A 172 9.14 13.76 7.09
CA VAL A 172 7.84 14.40 6.80
C VAL A 172 7.69 14.65 5.30
N PHE A 173 8.72 15.16 4.65
CA PHE A 173 8.71 15.36 3.20
C PHE A 173 8.52 14.02 2.45
N PHE A 174 9.27 13.00 2.83
CA PHE A 174 9.19 11.67 2.21
C PHE A 174 7.82 11.00 2.41
N VAL A 175 7.25 11.13 3.62
CA VAL A 175 5.93 10.59 3.95
C VAL A 175 4.82 11.31 3.18
N GLN A 176 4.88 12.64 3.05
CA GLN A 176 3.90 13.41 2.26
C GLN A 176 3.97 13.02 0.78
N TRP A 177 5.18 12.89 0.23
CA TRP A 177 5.39 12.43 -1.13
C TRP A 177 4.82 11.01 -1.34
N GLY A 178 5.15 10.09 -0.45
CA GLY A 178 4.62 8.71 -0.46
C GLY A 178 3.09 8.67 -0.37
N TYR A 179 2.48 9.39 0.57
CA TYR A 179 1.03 9.46 0.71
C TYR A 179 0.36 10.03 -0.55
N GLY A 180 0.92 11.05 -1.15
CA GLY A 180 0.46 11.60 -2.43
C GLY A 180 0.47 10.56 -3.56
N HIS A 181 1.54 9.76 -3.62
CA HIS A 181 1.67 8.67 -4.59
C HIS A 181 0.61 7.57 -4.38
N TYR A 182 0.37 7.15 -3.15
CA TYR A 182 -0.72 6.22 -2.79
C TYR A 182 -2.09 6.74 -3.18
N LYS A 183 -2.38 8.01 -2.85
CA LYS A 183 -3.65 8.66 -3.19
C LYS A 183 -3.87 8.70 -4.70
N ARG A 184 -2.82 9.04 -5.46
CA ARG A 184 -2.89 9.12 -6.93
C ARG A 184 -3.18 7.76 -7.56
N ILE A 185 -2.46 6.70 -7.14
CA ILE A 185 -2.66 5.35 -7.67
C ILE A 185 -4.05 4.83 -7.32
N THR A 186 -4.48 4.97 -6.08
CA THR A 186 -5.80 4.49 -5.65
C THR A 186 -6.95 5.28 -6.29
N SER A 187 -6.83 6.59 -6.50
CA SER A 187 -7.85 7.37 -7.21
C SER A 187 -7.91 7.02 -8.70
N SER A 188 -6.76 6.80 -9.33
CA SER A 188 -6.72 6.36 -10.72
C SER A 188 -7.27 4.93 -10.93
N ALA A 189 -7.15 4.05 -9.93
CA ALA A 189 -7.78 2.74 -9.96
C ALA A 189 -9.30 2.81 -9.74
N GLU A 190 -9.77 3.73 -8.90
CA GLU A 190 -11.22 4.00 -8.73
C GLU A 190 -11.86 4.48 -10.03
N GLN A 191 -11.16 5.35 -10.75
CA GLN A 191 -11.66 5.85 -12.03
C GLN A 191 -11.80 4.71 -13.05
N LEU A 192 -10.84 3.77 -13.12
CA LEU A 192 -10.97 2.59 -13.99
C LEU A 192 -12.21 1.75 -13.68
N ILE A 193 -12.64 1.69 -12.41
CA ILE A 193 -13.86 0.95 -12.03
C ILE A 193 -15.11 1.75 -12.45
N LYS A 194 -15.08 3.09 -12.34
CA LYS A 194 -16.18 3.95 -12.78
C LYS A 194 -16.37 3.96 -14.29
N ASP A 195 -15.27 3.87 -15.04
CA ASP A 195 -15.30 3.88 -16.52
C ASP A 195 -15.84 2.55 -17.11
N LEU A 196 -16.20 1.57 -16.27
CA LEU A 196 -16.89 0.33 -16.67
C LEU A 196 -18.42 0.50 -16.74
N GLU A 197 -18.94 1.67 -16.42
CA GLU A 197 -20.36 2.03 -16.53
C GLU A 197 -20.71 2.40 -17.98
#